data_0a90b7a6c3dd2200d51b7fefa077c4b3
#
_entry.id   0a90b7a6c3dd2200d51b7fefa077c4b3
#
_cell.length_a   1.000
_cell.length_b   1.000
_cell.length_c   1.000
_cell.angle_alpha   90.00
_cell.angle_beta   90.00
_cell.angle_gamma   90.00
#
_symmetry.space_group_name_H-M   'P 1'
#
loop_
_entity.id
_entity.type
_entity.pdbx_description
1 polymer ?
#
loop_
_entity_poly.entity_id
_entity_poly.type
_entity_poly.pdbx_seq_one_letter_code
_entity_poly.pdbx_strand_id
1 'polypeptide(L)'
;MTIQQLEYILAVDQFRHFARAAEYCRVTQPTLSAMIQKLEDELGVKLFDRTVQPVCPTAIGQKVIDQARVILAQAAQVKDIISEDKQSLSGVFRLGVLPTIAPYLLPRFFPQLMEKYPELDIRVTEMKTQDIQQALHAGDLDAGIIASKLEDSFLKIGRASCRERV
;
A
#
# COMPACT_ATOMS: atom_id res chain seq x y z
N MET A 1 -9.14 19.28 3.09
CA MET A 1 -8.27 18.08 3.02
C MET A 1 -7.80 17.88 1.59
N THR A 2 -6.50 17.63 1.35
CA THR A 2 -5.88 17.43 0.02
C THR A 2 -5.08 16.12 -0.01
N ILE A 3 -4.86 15.56 -1.21
CA ILE A 3 -4.02 14.37 -1.42
C ILE A 3 -2.62 14.57 -0.82
N GLN A 4 -2.03 15.74 -1.04
CA GLN A 4 -0.71 16.07 -0.51
C GLN A 4 -0.65 16.08 1.03
N GLN A 5 -1.72 16.52 1.70
CA GLN A 5 -1.78 16.40 3.17
C GLN A 5 -1.85 14.95 3.64
N LEU A 6 -2.53 14.06 2.90
CA LEU A 6 -2.56 12.64 3.18
C LEU A 6 -1.17 12.01 3.00
N GLU A 7 -0.44 12.37 1.95
CA GLU A 7 0.96 11.93 1.76
C GLU A 7 1.85 12.36 2.93
N TYR A 8 1.68 13.59 3.42
CA TYR A 8 2.48 14.11 4.54
C TYR A 8 2.22 13.36 5.85
N ILE A 9 0.96 13.02 6.17
CA ILE A 9 0.67 12.25 7.38
C ILE A 9 1.23 10.83 7.30
N LEU A 10 1.22 10.19 6.10
CA LEU A 10 1.85 8.89 5.92
C LEU A 10 3.37 8.96 6.08
N ALA A 11 4.01 9.99 5.54
CA ALA A 11 5.45 10.18 5.70
C ALA A 11 5.82 10.36 7.19
N VAL A 12 5.06 11.15 7.96
CA VAL A 12 5.32 11.30 9.41
C VAL A 12 5.08 9.99 10.16
N ASP A 13 4.07 9.21 9.81
CA ASP A 13 3.83 7.89 10.40
C ASP A 13 4.98 6.92 10.13
N GLN A 14 5.49 6.90 8.89
CA GLN A 14 6.60 6.03 8.49
C GLN A 14 7.92 6.39 9.18
N PHE A 15 8.27 7.66 9.19
CA PHE A 15 9.58 8.11 9.70
C PHE A 15 9.56 8.46 11.19
N ARG A 16 8.40 8.61 11.79
CA ARG A 16 8.19 9.02 13.19
C ARG A 16 8.97 10.29 13.58
N HIS A 17 9.29 11.11 12.57
CA HIS A 17 10.11 12.31 12.71
C HIS A 17 9.78 13.32 11.61
N PHE A 18 9.34 14.53 11.99
CA PHE A 18 8.89 15.55 11.04
C PHE A 18 9.97 16.01 10.05
N ALA A 19 11.23 16.15 10.50
CA ALA A 19 12.30 16.59 9.58
C ALA A 19 12.61 15.52 8.52
N ARG A 20 12.71 14.23 8.89
CA ARG A 20 12.93 13.13 7.94
C ARG A 20 11.75 12.98 6.98
N ALA A 21 10.52 13.11 7.47
CA ALA A 21 9.34 13.10 6.63
C ALA A 21 9.35 14.25 5.61
N ALA A 22 9.78 15.44 6.03
CA ALA A 22 9.89 16.60 5.14
C ALA A 22 10.95 16.39 4.05
N GLU A 23 12.11 15.85 4.38
CA GLU A 23 13.15 15.47 3.41
C GLU A 23 12.61 14.46 2.39
N TYR A 24 11.93 13.41 2.85
CA TYR A 24 11.30 12.42 1.98
C TYR A 24 10.29 13.04 1.02
N CYS A 25 9.44 13.95 1.52
CA CYS A 25 8.45 14.68 0.74
C CYS A 25 9.04 15.85 -0.10
N ARG A 26 10.36 16.09 -0.03
CA ARG A 26 11.06 17.19 -0.71
C ARG A 26 10.51 18.57 -0.40
N VAL A 27 10.15 18.80 0.85
CA VAL A 27 9.67 20.08 1.36
C VAL A 27 10.43 20.48 2.62
N THR A 28 10.26 21.74 3.06
CA THR A 28 10.84 22.16 4.34
C THR A 28 10.00 21.62 5.51
N GLN A 29 10.63 21.35 6.64
CA GLN A 29 9.94 20.86 7.84
C GLN A 29 8.83 21.83 8.34
N PRO A 30 9.03 23.17 8.34
CA PRO A 30 7.94 24.10 8.66
C PRO A 30 6.74 23.98 7.72
N THR A 31 6.96 23.80 6.40
CA THR A 31 5.89 23.61 5.42
C THR A 31 5.09 22.35 5.70
N LEU A 32 5.77 21.21 5.88
CA LEU A 32 5.10 19.95 6.19
C LEU A 32 4.31 20.03 7.50
N SER A 33 4.91 20.61 8.55
CA SER A 33 4.26 20.78 9.85
C SER A 33 3.03 21.69 9.77
N ALA A 34 3.10 22.81 9.02
CA ALA A 34 1.97 23.72 8.83
C ALA A 34 0.83 23.05 8.06
N MET A 35 1.13 22.24 7.03
CA MET A 35 0.12 21.54 6.25
C MET A 35 -0.59 20.45 7.07
N ILE A 36 0.14 19.74 7.94
CA ILE A 36 -0.47 18.78 8.87
C ILE A 36 -1.30 19.51 9.91
N GLN A 37 -0.80 20.62 10.48
CA GLN A 37 -1.57 21.44 11.42
C GLN A 37 -2.89 21.92 10.81
N LYS A 38 -2.85 22.41 9.56
CA LYS A 38 -4.06 22.84 8.84
C LYS A 38 -5.05 21.70 8.66
N LEU A 39 -4.57 20.48 8.40
CA LEU A 39 -5.42 19.27 8.31
C LEU A 39 -6.02 18.93 9.68
N GLU A 40 -5.23 18.97 10.75
CA GLU A 40 -5.70 18.74 12.12
C GLU A 40 -6.78 19.75 12.53
N ASP A 41 -6.59 21.03 12.17
CA ASP A 41 -7.54 22.12 12.46
C ASP A 41 -8.84 21.95 11.65
N GLU A 42 -8.75 21.52 10.38
CA GLU A 42 -9.90 21.21 9.54
C GLU A 42 -10.72 20.03 10.07
N LEU A 43 -10.03 18.98 10.56
CA LEU A 43 -10.66 17.78 11.11
C LEU A 43 -11.11 17.96 12.57
N GLY A 44 -10.65 19.01 13.27
CA GLY A 44 -10.94 19.27 14.67
C GLY A 44 -10.28 18.29 15.64
N VAL A 45 -9.26 17.54 15.19
CA VAL A 45 -8.58 16.51 16.00
C VAL A 45 -7.06 16.54 15.77
N LYS A 46 -6.29 16.17 16.81
CA LYS A 46 -4.84 15.97 16.66
C LYS A 46 -4.55 14.57 16.15
N LEU A 47 -3.77 14.50 15.06
CA LEU A 47 -3.38 13.23 14.43
C LEU A 47 -2.10 12.66 15.05
N PHE A 48 -1.21 13.52 15.51
CA PHE A 48 0.07 13.13 16.12
C PHE A 48 0.26 13.75 17.49
N ASP A 49 0.80 12.94 18.39
CA ASP A 49 1.34 13.42 19.66
C ASP A 49 2.78 13.90 19.41
N ARG A 50 2.95 15.22 19.54
CA ARG A 50 4.24 15.88 19.32
C ARG A 50 5.05 16.02 20.61
N THR A 51 4.48 15.65 21.76
CA THR A 51 5.13 15.76 23.07
C THR A 51 6.08 14.61 23.35
N VAL A 52 5.92 13.49 22.62
CA VAL A 52 6.74 12.29 22.73
C VAL A 52 7.71 12.16 21.56
N GLN A 53 8.86 11.55 21.81
CA GLN A 53 9.83 11.18 20.79
C GLN A 53 10.16 9.68 20.93
N PRO A 54 10.02 8.90 19.83
CA PRO A 54 9.62 9.29 18.48
C PRO A 54 8.13 9.73 18.42
N VAL A 55 7.81 10.61 17.48
CA VAL A 55 6.44 11.08 17.25
C VAL A 55 5.50 9.90 16.99
N CYS A 56 4.39 9.86 17.70
CA CYS A 56 3.42 8.78 17.57
C CYS A 56 2.05 9.32 17.11
N PRO A 57 1.31 8.57 16.28
CA PRO A 57 -0.07 8.91 15.98
C PRO A 57 -0.94 8.76 17.25
N THR A 58 -1.94 9.61 17.37
CA THR A 58 -3.01 9.42 18.35
C THR A 58 -3.90 8.24 17.95
N ALA A 59 -4.77 7.76 18.84
CA ALA A 59 -5.71 6.67 18.53
C ALA A 59 -6.62 7.02 17.34
N ILE A 60 -7.07 8.28 17.23
CA ILE A 60 -7.84 8.75 16.08
C ILE A 60 -6.93 8.99 14.87
N GLY A 61 -5.70 9.48 15.10
CA GLY A 61 -4.70 9.68 14.05
C GLY A 61 -4.39 8.39 13.31
N GLN A 62 -4.25 7.26 14.02
CA GLN A 62 -4.00 5.96 13.39
C GLN A 62 -5.14 5.58 12.42
N LYS A 63 -6.39 5.74 12.82
CA LYS A 63 -7.54 5.46 11.96
C LYS A 63 -7.56 6.35 10.71
N VAL A 64 -7.22 7.63 10.85
CA VAL A 64 -7.13 8.57 9.71
C VAL A 64 -5.98 8.19 8.79
N ILE A 65 -4.83 7.79 9.33
CA ILE A 65 -3.66 7.32 8.57
C ILE A 65 -4.00 6.06 7.77
N ASP A 66 -4.66 5.08 8.39
CA ASP A 66 -5.07 3.85 7.71
C ASP A 66 -6.04 4.15 6.56
N GLN A 67 -6.99 5.04 6.77
CA GLN A 67 -7.90 5.47 5.70
C GLN A 67 -7.18 6.28 4.61
N ALA A 68 -6.19 7.09 4.98
CA ALA A 68 -5.39 7.85 4.01
C ALA A 68 -4.59 6.93 3.07
N ARG A 69 -4.08 5.79 3.55
CA ARG A 69 -3.44 4.77 2.72
C ARG A 69 -4.39 4.25 1.65
N VAL A 70 -5.62 3.92 2.03
CA VAL A 70 -6.64 3.43 1.09
C VAL A 70 -6.95 4.49 0.03
N ILE A 71 -7.14 5.74 0.44
CA ILE A 71 -7.44 6.85 -0.50
C ILE A 71 -6.29 7.05 -1.49
N LEU A 72 -5.04 7.06 -1.02
CA LEU A 72 -3.87 7.24 -1.89
C LEU A 72 -3.67 6.07 -2.85
N ALA A 73 -3.92 4.83 -2.39
CA ALA A 73 -3.90 3.65 -3.26
C ALA A 73 -4.97 3.76 -4.36
N GLN A 74 -6.19 4.19 -4.03
CA GLN A 74 -7.23 4.41 -5.03
C GLN A 74 -6.91 5.57 -5.98
N ALA A 75 -6.32 6.65 -5.47
CA ALA A 75 -5.88 7.76 -6.32
C ALA A 75 -4.76 7.36 -7.30
N ALA A 76 -3.88 6.44 -6.89
CA ALA A 76 -2.87 5.86 -7.78
C ALA A 76 -3.51 5.04 -8.92
N GLN A 77 -4.58 4.28 -8.64
CA GLN A 77 -5.31 3.50 -9.64
C GLN A 77 -5.93 4.35 -10.78
N VAL A 78 -6.19 5.63 -10.55
CA VAL A 78 -6.65 6.53 -11.63
C VAL A 78 -5.63 6.61 -12.77
N LYS A 79 -4.33 6.53 -12.45
CA LYS A 79 -3.28 6.49 -13.48
C LYS A 79 -3.26 5.16 -14.23
N ASP A 80 -3.62 4.08 -13.55
CA ASP A 80 -3.65 2.74 -14.13
C ASP A 80 -4.79 2.58 -15.15
N ILE A 81 -5.94 3.20 -14.89
CA ILE A 81 -7.08 3.23 -15.85
C ILE A 81 -6.66 3.85 -17.18
N ILE A 82 -5.81 4.89 -17.14
CA ILE A 82 -5.31 5.52 -18.38
C ILE A 82 -4.31 4.63 -19.11
N SER A 83 -3.56 3.79 -18.36
CA SER A 83 -2.61 2.84 -18.95
C SER A 83 -3.32 1.59 -19.50
N GLU A 84 -4.44 1.16 -18.95
CA GLU A 84 -5.27 0.07 -19.48
C GLU A 84 -5.78 0.38 -20.89
N ASP A 85 -6.09 1.64 -21.19
CA ASP A 85 -6.52 2.07 -22.55
C ASP A 85 -5.38 1.96 -23.60
N LYS A 86 -4.13 1.84 -23.15
CA LYS A 86 -2.95 1.64 -24.01
C LYS A 86 -2.54 0.18 -24.21
N GLN A 87 -3.32 -0.81 -23.76
CA GLN A 87 -3.08 -2.26 -23.89
C GLN A 87 -1.72 -2.78 -23.38
N SER A 88 -0.95 -1.99 -22.65
CA SER A 88 0.31 -2.44 -22.06
C SER A 88 0.25 -2.34 -20.55
N LEU A 89 0.17 -3.49 -19.87
CA LEU A 89 0.45 -3.57 -18.43
C LEU A 89 1.96 -3.37 -18.24
N SER A 90 2.34 -2.23 -17.65
CA SER A 90 3.74 -1.89 -17.38
C SER A 90 3.89 -1.36 -15.96
N GLY A 91 5.10 -1.46 -15.41
CA GLY A 91 5.40 -0.96 -14.07
C GLY A 91 5.68 -2.07 -13.06
N VAL A 92 5.80 -1.70 -11.79
CA VAL A 92 6.12 -2.64 -10.69
C VAL A 92 4.85 -3.22 -10.11
N PHE A 93 4.74 -4.55 -10.09
CA PHE A 93 3.66 -5.29 -9.45
C PHE A 93 4.21 -6.12 -8.29
N ARG A 94 3.79 -5.82 -7.07
CA ARG A 94 4.29 -6.44 -5.84
C ARG A 94 3.34 -7.55 -5.40
N LEU A 95 3.81 -8.78 -5.45
CA LEU A 95 3.05 -9.99 -5.16
C LEU A 95 3.56 -10.64 -3.87
N GLY A 96 2.71 -10.72 -2.85
CA GLY A 96 2.95 -11.54 -1.67
C GLY A 96 2.47 -12.98 -1.90
N VAL A 97 3.27 -13.97 -1.53
CA VAL A 97 2.88 -15.38 -1.68
C VAL A 97 3.34 -16.21 -0.48
N LEU A 98 2.55 -17.23 -0.13
CA LEU A 98 2.98 -18.17 0.91
C LEU A 98 4.16 -19.02 0.43
N PRO A 99 5.22 -19.22 1.26
CA PRO A 99 6.37 -20.05 0.90
C PRO A 99 6.01 -21.48 0.52
N THR A 100 4.93 -22.02 1.09
CA THR A 100 4.43 -23.35 0.81
C THR A 100 3.71 -23.50 -0.53
N ILE A 101 3.31 -22.37 -1.16
CA ILE A 101 2.58 -22.33 -2.42
C ILE A 101 3.50 -21.86 -3.56
N ALA A 102 4.40 -20.92 -3.28
CA ALA A 102 5.26 -20.28 -4.27
C ALA A 102 5.95 -21.27 -5.22
N PRO A 103 6.67 -22.31 -4.74
CA PRO A 103 7.43 -23.22 -5.61
C PRO A 103 6.55 -24.03 -6.57
N TYR A 104 5.29 -24.27 -6.22
CA TYR A 104 4.38 -25.09 -7.02
C TYR A 104 3.50 -24.25 -7.95
N LEU A 105 3.12 -23.06 -7.53
CA LEU A 105 2.17 -22.23 -8.25
C LEU A 105 2.86 -21.28 -9.24
N LEU A 106 3.93 -20.59 -8.83
CA LEU A 106 4.60 -19.59 -9.67
C LEU A 106 5.10 -20.17 -11.00
N PRO A 107 5.76 -21.34 -11.07
CA PRO A 107 6.24 -21.89 -12.32
C PRO A 107 5.14 -22.20 -13.35
N ARG A 108 3.90 -22.36 -12.91
CA ARG A 108 2.78 -22.74 -13.79
C ARG A 108 2.22 -21.55 -14.59
N PHE A 109 2.25 -20.34 -14.06
CA PHE A 109 1.68 -19.18 -14.75
C PHE A 109 2.69 -18.06 -15.00
N PHE A 110 3.77 -18.00 -14.23
CA PHE A 110 4.73 -16.91 -14.30
C PHE A 110 5.39 -16.77 -15.67
N PRO A 111 5.86 -17.86 -16.33
CA PRO A 111 6.44 -17.76 -17.67
C PRO A 111 5.48 -17.16 -18.69
N GLN A 112 4.21 -17.62 -18.71
CA GLN A 112 3.18 -17.12 -19.61
C GLN A 112 2.83 -15.65 -19.34
N LEU A 113 2.84 -15.25 -18.07
CA LEU A 113 2.57 -13.88 -17.66
C LEU A 113 3.68 -12.94 -18.12
N MET A 114 4.95 -13.34 -17.95
CA MET A 114 6.13 -12.57 -18.39
C MET A 114 6.22 -12.47 -19.91
N GLU A 115 5.85 -13.54 -20.63
CA GLU A 115 5.81 -13.51 -22.09
C GLU A 115 4.71 -12.56 -22.60
N LYS A 116 3.56 -12.56 -21.95
CA LYS A 116 2.42 -11.72 -22.35
C LYS A 116 2.60 -10.25 -21.99
N TYR A 117 3.30 -9.97 -20.88
CA TYR A 117 3.49 -8.62 -20.35
C TYR A 117 4.96 -8.36 -20.02
N PRO A 118 5.83 -8.18 -21.04
CA PRO A 118 7.27 -8.07 -20.85
C PRO A 118 7.71 -6.79 -20.11
N GLU A 119 6.86 -5.76 -20.10
CA GLU A 119 7.12 -4.49 -19.41
C GLU A 119 6.67 -4.47 -17.94
N LEU A 120 6.13 -5.60 -17.43
CA LEU A 120 5.69 -5.73 -16.06
C LEU A 120 6.82 -6.26 -15.17
N ASP A 121 7.32 -5.41 -14.24
CA ASP A 121 8.31 -5.82 -13.22
C ASP A 121 7.59 -6.47 -12.03
N ILE A 122 7.47 -7.80 -12.02
CA ILE A 122 6.79 -8.52 -10.96
C ILE A 122 7.77 -8.85 -9.82
N ARG A 123 7.54 -8.25 -8.66
CA ARG A 123 8.33 -8.48 -7.46
C ARG A 123 7.59 -9.41 -6.51
N VAL A 124 8.10 -10.63 -6.39
CA VAL A 124 7.52 -11.64 -5.50
C VAL A 124 8.21 -11.61 -4.16
N THR A 125 7.41 -11.58 -3.08
CA THR A 125 7.91 -11.68 -1.70
C THR A 125 7.20 -12.82 -0.99
N GLU A 126 7.98 -13.73 -0.42
CA GLU A 126 7.43 -14.83 0.38
C GLU A 126 7.13 -14.36 1.80
N MET A 127 5.89 -14.49 2.23
CA MET A 127 5.40 -13.97 3.51
C MET A 127 4.32 -14.89 4.09
N LYS A 128 4.08 -14.78 5.41
CA LYS A 128 2.95 -15.45 6.07
C LYS A 128 1.64 -14.74 5.75
N THR A 129 0.50 -15.46 5.90
CA THR A 129 -0.83 -14.92 5.61
C THR A 129 -1.11 -13.58 6.32
N GLN A 130 -0.75 -13.47 7.59
CA GLN A 130 -0.97 -12.25 8.37
C GLN A 130 -0.14 -11.07 7.86
N ASP A 131 1.12 -11.33 7.49
CA ASP A 131 2.01 -10.29 6.97
C ASP A 131 1.55 -9.84 5.57
N ILE A 132 1.08 -10.77 4.72
CA ILE A 132 0.48 -10.46 3.42
C ILE A 132 -0.74 -9.55 3.60
N GLN A 133 -1.63 -9.88 4.55
CA GLN A 133 -2.82 -9.08 4.81
C GLN A 133 -2.45 -7.66 5.27
N GLN A 134 -1.51 -7.54 6.20
CA GLN A 134 -1.03 -6.25 6.69
C GLN A 134 -0.37 -5.42 5.58
N ALA A 135 0.47 -6.04 4.75
CA ALA A 135 1.13 -5.38 3.64
C ALA A 135 0.15 -4.94 2.53
N LEU A 136 -0.92 -5.69 2.28
CA LEU A 136 -2.02 -5.27 1.39
C LEU A 136 -2.76 -4.06 1.95
N HIS A 137 -3.10 -4.05 3.24
CA HIS A 137 -3.72 -2.89 3.88
C HIS A 137 -2.80 -1.66 3.91
N ALA A 138 -1.49 -1.87 4.06
CA ALA A 138 -0.50 -0.80 4.03
C ALA A 138 -0.23 -0.25 2.62
N GLY A 139 -0.64 -0.98 1.56
CA GLY A 139 -0.31 -0.64 0.17
C GLY A 139 1.14 -1.00 -0.21
N ASP A 140 1.80 -1.84 0.58
CA ASP A 140 3.15 -2.35 0.29
C ASP A 140 3.12 -3.52 -0.70
N LEU A 141 1.97 -4.18 -0.85
CA LEU A 141 1.68 -5.20 -1.86
C LEU A 141 0.48 -4.80 -2.70
N ASP A 142 0.49 -5.19 -3.96
CA ASP A 142 -0.63 -4.99 -4.91
C ASP A 142 -1.54 -6.22 -4.94
N ALA A 143 -0.99 -7.41 -4.69
CA ALA A 143 -1.77 -8.64 -4.56
C ALA A 143 -1.13 -9.63 -3.58
N GLY A 144 -1.93 -10.59 -3.10
CA GLY A 144 -1.48 -11.67 -2.23
C GLY A 144 -2.10 -13.02 -2.59
N ILE A 145 -1.29 -14.09 -2.57
CA ILE A 145 -1.75 -15.47 -2.75
C ILE A 145 -1.63 -16.21 -1.44
N ILE A 146 -2.78 -16.63 -0.91
CA ILE A 146 -2.91 -17.33 0.37
C ILE A 146 -3.70 -18.62 0.21
N ALA A 147 -3.56 -19.55 1.17
CA ALA A 147 -4.27 -20.84 1.16
C ALA A 147 -5.54 -20.85 2.03
N SER A 148 -5.62 -19.95 2.99
CA SER A 148 -6.75 -19.85 3.92
C SER A 148 -7.81 -18.89 3.44
N LYS A 149 -9.08 -19.15 3.83
CA LYS A 149 -10.15 -18.17 3.60
C LYS A 149 -9.87 -16.94 4.47
N LEU A 150 -9.90 -15.78 3.84
CA LEU A 150 -9.81 -14.50 4.51
C LEU A 150 -11.20 -13.83 4.48
N GLU A 151 -11.66 -13.31 5.59
CA GLU A 151 -12.85 -12.46 5.67
C GLU A 151 -12.38 -11.03 5.93
N ASP A 152 -12.33 -10.23 4.88
CA ASP A 152 -11.86 -8.85 4.93
C ASP A 152 -12.73 -7.98 4.03
N SER A 153 -13.29 -6.93 4.60
CA SER A 153 -14.20 -6.01 3.88
C SER A 153 -13.48 -5.02 2.97
N PHE A 154 -12.17 -4.84 3.14
CA PHE A 154 -11.37 -3.90 2.36
C PHE A 154 -10.66 -4.56 1.18
N LEU A 155 -10.42 -5.88 1.24
CA LEU A 155 -9.70 -6.60 0.21
C LEU A 155 -10.67 -7.27 -0.77
N LYS A 156 -10.40 -7.12 -2.07
CA LYS A 156 -11.11 -7.86 -3.09
C LYS A 156 -10.58 -9.29 -3.13
N ILE A 157 -11.40 -10.26 -2.73
CA ILE A 157 -11.01 -11.66 -2.63
C ILE A 157 -11.54 -12.43 -3.83
N GLY A 158 -10.63 -13.05 -4.58
CA GLY A 158 -10.92 -13.99 -5.66
C GLY A 158 -10.53 -15.43 -5.27
N ARG A 159 -11.14 -16.42 -5.90
CA ARG A 159 -10.74 -17.82 -5.75
C ARG A 159 -9.96 -18.26 -6.99
N ALA A 160 -8.69 -18.66 -6.80
CA ALA A 160 -7.96 -19.40 -7.80
C ALA A 160 -8.27 -20.91 -7.61
N SER A 161 -8.88 -21.53 -8.61
CA SER A 161 -9.13 -22.98 -8.61
C SER A 161 -8.14 -23.64 -9.56
N CYS A 162 -7.10 -24.24 -9.05
CA CYS A 162 -6.29 -25.19 -9.83
C CYS A 162 -7.04 -26.51 -9.89
N ARG A 163 -7.80 -26.75 -10.98
CA ARG A 163 -8.21 -28.10 -11.34
C ARG A 163 -7.03 -28.79 -12.01
N GLU A 164 -6.39 -29.72 -11.32
CA GLU A 164 -5.62 -30.76 -11.98
C GLU A 164 -6.62 -31.62 -12.76
N ARG A 165 -6.49 -31.60 -14.10
CA ARG A 165 -7.01 -32.71 -14.89
C ARG A 165 -5.95 -33.81 -14.81
N VAL A 166 -6.26 -34.85 -14.07
CA VAL A 166 -5.61 -36.17 -14.16
C VAL A 166 -6.00 -36.79 -15.47
#